data_eb733ef6ded265b58dd126036b5b107f
#
_entry.id   eb733ef6ded265b58dd126036b5b107f
#
_cell.length_a   1.000
_cell.length_b   1.000
_cell.length_c   1.000
_cell.angle_alpha   90.00
_cell.angle_beta   90.00
_cell.angle_gamma   90.00
#
_symmetry.space_group_name_H-M   'P 1'
#
loop_
_entity.id
_entity.type
_entity.pdbx_description
1 polymer ?
#
loop_
_entity_poly.entity_id
_entity_poly.type
_entity_poly.pdbx_seq_one_letter_code
_entity_poly.pdbx_strand_id
1 'polypeptide(L)'
;MSISGVNRHSINKTGQIASLRSYGKRKTAVNLMHTQPDIKNFDQSAFRKALSCFPTGVGVATIVSADGQPHGMTISSFNSVSMNPPLILWSIGLEAACLNDFRQAEAFAINILAADQKPISQQFAQTKQNRFAGLHWHLSPTGLPLLDGAAATLSCRVWSRYPGGDHEIIVGEVYELTCTDKTPLLYGLGQLTSFPKEI
;
A
#
# COMPACT_ATOMS: atom_id res chain seq x y z
N MET A 1 -15.73 -42.57 13.15
CA MET A 1 -14.35 -42.62 12.63
C MET A 1 -13.72 -41.26 12.78
N SER A 2 -12.76 -41.14 13.66
CA SER A 2 -12.06 -39.93 14.08
C SER A 2 -10.91 -39.64 13.13
N ILE A 3 -10.75 -38.40 12.68
CA ILE A 3 -9.49 -37.94 12.09
C ILE A 3 -9.09 -36.66 12.83
N SER A 4 -8.26 -36.83 13.83
CA SER A 4 -7.47 -35.80 14.47
C SER A 4 -6.17 -35.61 13.71
N GLY A 5 -5.69 -34.36 13.56
CA GLY A 5 -4.37 -34.10 13.02
C GLY A 5 -4.14 -32.63 12.67
N VAL A 6 -4.27 -31.71 13.64
CA VAL A 6 -3.76 -30.34 13.50
C VAL A 6 -2.29 -30.33 13.89
N ASN A 7 -1.41 -30.21 12.92
CA ASN A 7 0.03 -30.10 13.12
C ASN A 7 0.38 -28.64 13.49
N ARG A 8 0.61 -28.39 14.79
CA ARG A 8 1.14 -27.11 15.28
C ARG A 8 2.64 -27.07 15.04
N HIS A 9 3.11 -26.18 14.19
CA HIS A 9 4.54 -25.87 14.05
C HIS A 9 4.96 -24.98 15.21
N SER A 10 5.87 -25.49 16.06
CA SER A 10 6.50 -24.69 17.10
C SER A 10 7.76 -24.02 16.53
N ILE A 11 7.83 -22.69 16.61
CA ILE A 11 9.02 -21.92 16.28
C ILE A 11 9.90 -21.86 17.52
N ASN A 12 11.18 -22.22 17.39
CA ASN A 12 12.14 -22.03 18.46
C ASN A 12 12.69 -20.61 18.49
N LYS A 13 13.29 -20.19 19.61
CA LYS A 13 13.75 -18.82 19.91
C LYS A 13 14.84 -18.28 19.00
N THR A 14 15.26 -18.99 17.95
CA THR A 14 16.33 -18.58 17.02
C THR A 14 15.86 -18.43 15.56
N GLY A 15 14.55 -18.53 15.28
CA GLY A 15 14.00 -18.19 13.95
C GLY A 15 14.36 -19.15 12.81
N GLN A 16 14.78 -20.38 13.10
CA GLN A 16 15.09 -21.37 12.06
C GLN A 16 13.93 -22.35 11.85
N ILE A 17 13.56 -22.51 10.57
CA ILE A 17 12.56 -23.50 10.13
C ILE A 17 13.24 -24.87 10.08
N ALA A 18 12.84 -25.78 10.98
CA ALA A 18 13.28 -27.15 10.96
C ALA A 18 12.36 -28.01 10.10
N SER A 19 12.97 -28.74 9.21
CA SER A 19 12.54 -29.87 8.35
C SER A 19 12.21 -29.57 6.90
N LEU A 20 13.25 -29.68 6.07
CA LEU A 20 13.11 -30.14 4.70
C LEU A 20 13.44 -31.64 4.66
N ARG A 21 12.48 -32.44 4.20
CA ARG A 21 12.68 -33.87 3.94
C ARG A 21 13.76 -34.07 2.88
N SER A 22 14.63 -35.03 3.14
CA SER A 22 15.76 -35.44 2.30
C SER A 22 15.32 -35.89 0.90
N TYR A 23 15.82 -35.19 -0.12
CA TYR A 23 15.95 -35.72 -1.48
C TYR A 23 17.45 -35.77 -1.83
N GLY A 24 17.89 -36.95 -2.21
CA GLY A 24 19.11 -37.38 -2.90
C GLY A 24 20.37 -36.53 -2.79
N LYS A 25 21.40 -37.13 -2.19
CA LYS A 25 22.80 -36.67 -2.08
C LYS A 25 23.42 -36.20 -3.41
N ARG A 26 23.78 -34.90 -3.49
CA ARG A 26 25.07 -34.45 -4.00
C ARG A 26 25.50 -33.25 -3.17
N LYS A 27 26.47 -33.48 -2.28
CA LYS A 27 27.15 -32.42 -1.53
C LYS A 27 28.17 -31.77 -2.46
N THR A 28 27.80 -30.60 -2.98
CA THR A 28 28.79 -29.56 -3.33
C THR A 28 28.44 -28.40 -2.40
N ALA A 29 29.12 -28.33 -1.27
CA ALA A 29 29.03 -27.16 -0.39
C ALA A 29 29.73 -26.00 -1.12
N VAL A 30 28.97 -25.20 -1.85
CA VAL A 30 29.42 -23.88 -2.27
C VAL A 30 29.39 -23.04 -1.01
N ASN A 31 30.56 -22.84 -0.41
CA ASN A 31 30.75 -21.92 0.71
C ASN A 31 30.64 -20.50 0.15
N LEU A 32 29.40 -20.04 -0.09
CA LEU A 32 29.11 -18.64 -0.37
C LEU A 32 29.32 -17.89 0.94
N MET A 33 30.55 -17.39 1.16
CA MET A 33 30.76 -16.30 2.11
C MET A 33 29.85 -15.14 1.66
N HIS A 34 28.67 -15.06 2.26
CA HIS A 34 27.82 -13.88 2.19
C HIS A 34 28.50 -12.77 2.98
N THR A 35 29.48 -12.11 2.38
CA THR A 35 29.86 -10.77 2.81
C THR A 35 28.63 -9.91 2.56
N GLN A 36 27.90 -9.56 3.61
CA GLN A 36 26.83 -8.59 3.47
C GLN A 36 27.43 -7.31 2.91
N PRO A 37 26.90 -6.77 1.79
CA PRO A 37 27.40 -5.53 1.24
C PRO A 37 27.31 -4.43 2.30
N ASP A 38 28.31 -3.57 2.38
CA ASP A 38 28.29 -2.41 3.27
C ASP A 38 27.25 -1.40 2.76
N ILE A 39 26.07 -1.37 3.40
CA ILE A 39 24.93 -0.52 3.03
C ILE A 39 25.15 0.94 3.47
N LYS A 40 26.24 1.26 4.21
CA LYS A 40 26.47 2.56 4.82
C LYS A 40 26.66 3.73 3.84
N ASN A 41 26.96 3.45 2.58
CA ASN A 41 27.19 4.47 1.53
C ASN A 41 26.18 4.39 0.39
N PHE A 42 24.93 4.12 0.69
CA PHE A 42 23.89 3.99 -0.32
C PHE A 42 23.48 5.37 -0.86
N ASP A 43 23.65 5.59 -2.16
CA ASP A 43 23.18 6.83 -2.79
C ASP A 43 21.65 6.86 -2.88
N GLN A 44 21.04 7.66 -2.02
CA GLN A 44 19.59 7.82 -1.98
C GLN A 44 19.02 8.39 -3.28
N SER A 45 19.78 9.21 -4.02
CA SER A 45 19.32 9.78 -5.28
C SER A 45 19.27 8.73 -6.38
N ALA A 46 20.29 7.87 -6.47
CA ALA A 46 20.33 6.73 -7.37
C ALA A 46 19.20 5.72 -7.05
N PHE A 47 18.93 5.48 -5.76
CA PHE A 47 17.83 4.62 -5.33
C PHE A 47 16.46 5.16 -5.77
N ARG A 48 16.18 6.44 -5.49
CA ARG A 48 14.94 7.08 -5.94
C ARG A 48 14.78 7.03 -7.47
N LYS A 49 15.87 7.25 -8.20
CA LYS A 49 15.87 7.13 -9.67
C LYS A 49 15.53 5.71 -10.11
N ALA A 50 16.13 4.70 -9.50
CA ALA A 50 15.84 3.30 -9.79
C ALA A 50 14.37 2.95 -9.49
N LEU A 51 13.84 3.36 -8.32
CA LEU A 51 12.44 3.17 -7.96
C LEU A 51 11.48 3.86 -8.94
N SER A 52 11.84 5.05 -9.45
CA SER A 52 11.00 5.78 -10.40
C SER A 52 10.85 5.09 -11.76
N CYS A 53 11.71 4.13 -12.09
CA CYS A 53 11.58 3.29 -13.28
C CYS A 53 10.43 2.28 -13.19
N PHE A 54 9.87 2.05 -11.99
CA PHE A 54 8.69 1.21 -11.80
C PHE A 54 7.44 2.10 -11.76
N PRO A 55 6.68 2.22 -12.86
CA PRO A 55 5.48 3.05 -12.88
C PRO A 55 4.40 2.43 -12.00
N THR A 56 3.72 3.30 -11.25
CA THR A 56 2.62 2.91 -10.35
C THR A 56 1.34 3.64 -10.74
N GLY A 57 0.20 3.14 -10.29
CA GLY A 57 -0.99 3.94 -10.16
C GLY A 57 -0.81 5.03 -9.12
N VAL A 58 -1.68 6.04 -9.16
CA VAL A 58 -1.76 7.10 -8.15
C VAL A 58 -3.10 6.98 -7.44
N GLY A 59 -3.07 6.90 -6.13
CA GLY A 59 -4.27 6.87 -5.30
C GLY A 59 -4.27 7.94 -4.22
N VAL A 60 -5.43 8.12 -3.61
CA VAL A 60 -5.60 8.88 -2.37
C VAL A 60 -6.16 7.94 -1.32
N ALA A 61 -5.41 7.72 -0.24
CA ALA A 61 -5.92 7.06 0.95
C ALA A 61 -6.71 8.06 1.78
N THR A 62 -7.91 7.70 2.23
CA THR A 62 -8.82 8.57 2.98
C THR A 62 -9.38 7.88 4.21
N ILE A 63 -9.62 8.66 5.26
CA ILE A 63 -10.25 8.25 6.53
C ILE A 63 -11.16 9.36 7.03
N VAL A 64 -11.98 9.03 8.00
CA VAL A 64 -12.57 10.01 8.93
C VAL A 64 -11.81 9.91 10.25
N SER A 65 -11.26 11.03 10.73
CA SER A 65 -10.53 11.10 11.99
C SER A 65 -11.50 11.10 13.20
N ALA A 66 -10.94 11.00 14.40
CA ALA A 66 -11.73 10.91 15.64
C ALA A 66 -12.62 12.15 15.91
N ASP A 67 -12.26 13.31 15.35
CA ASP A 67 -13.06 14.55 15.41
C ASP A 67 -14.11 14.65 14.29
N GLY A 68 -14.30 13.59 13.49
CA GLY A 68 -15.26 13.50 12.42
C GLY A 68 -14.85 14.21 11.12
N GLN A 69 -13.61 14.68 11.01
CA GLN A 69 -13.14 15.36 9.79
C GLN A 69 -12.53 14.37 8.78
N PRO A 70 -12.76 14.61 7.47
CA PRO A 70 -12.15 13.80 6.44
C PRO A 70 -10.66 14.13 6.31
N HIS A 71 -9.81 13.12 6.37
CA HIS A 71 -8.38 13.20 6.12
C HIS A 71 -7.97 12.33 4.94
N GLY A 72 -6.91 12.72 4.26
CA GLY A 72 -6.39 11.93 3.15
C GLY A 72 -5.00 12.34 2.73
N MET A 73 -4.33 11.45 1.99
CA MET A 73 -3.02 11.70 1.41
C MET A 73 -2.85 10.96 0.09
N THR A 74 -2.07 11.54 -0.81
CA THR A 74 -1.68 10.89 -2.06
C THR A 74 -0.69 9.78 -1.79
N ILE A 75 -0.92 8.66 -2.43
CA ILE A 75 -0.06 7.48 -2.34
C ILE A 75 0.27 6.93 -3.73
N SER A 76 1.47 6.35 -3.86
CA SER A 76 1.92 5.51 -4.98
C SER A 76 2.38 4.13 -4.53
N SER A 77 2.24 3.83 -3.24
CA SER A 77 2.70 2.59 -2.61
C SER A 77 1.64 1.48 -2.58
N PHE A 78 0.47 1.71 -3.19
CA PHE A 78 -0.61 0.72 -3.25
C PHE A 78 -0.19 -0.54 -4.02
N ASN A 79 -0.51 -1.72 -3.45
CA ASN A 79 -0.36 -3.01 -4.13
C ASN A 79 -1.42 -4.02 -3.67
N SER A 80 -1.75 -4.99 -4.54
CA SER A 80 -2.55 -6.16 -4.18
C SER A 80 -1.73 -7.15 -3.36
N VAL A 81 -2.38 -7.87 -2.44
CA VAL A 81 -1.72 -8.87 -1.57
C VAL A 81 -2.36 -10.24 -1.73
N SER A 82 -3.70 -10.33 -1.63
CA SER A 82 -4.42 -11.60 -1.63
C SER A 82 -5.79 -11.45 -2.28
N MET A 83 -6.28 -12.52 -2.88
CA MET A 83 -7.64 -12.58 -3.42
C MET A 83 -8.61 -13.23 -2.43
N ASN A 84 -8.12 -14.09 -1.52
CA ASN A 84 -8.95 -14.73 -0.51
C ASN A 84 -8.15 -14.91 0.82
N PRO A 85 -8.43 -14.08 1.84
CA PRO A 85 -9.30 -12.90 1.81
C PRO A 85 -8.78 -11.81 0.84
N PRO A 86 -9.63 -10.87 0.38
CA PRO A 86 -9.22 -9.80 -0.53
C PRO A 86 -8.40 -8.75 0.24
N LEU A 87 -7.08 -8.82 0.12
CA LEU A 87 -6.16 -7.94 0.83
C LEU A 87 -5.39 -7.04 -0.14
N ILE A 88 -5.20 -5.80 0.29
CA ILE A 88 -4.32 -4.81 -0.32
C ILE A 88 -3.32 -4.28 0.70
N LEU A 89 -2.24 -3.66 0.24
CA LEU A 89 -1.35 -2.90 1.10
C LEU A 89 -1.06 -1.52 0.52
N TRP A 90 -0.61 -0.63 1.40
CA TRP A 90 0.02 0.63 1.09
C TRP A 90 0.90 1.08 2.26
N SER A 91 1.69 2.13 2.09
CA SER A 91 2.62 2.58 3.14
C SER A 91 2.45 4.07 3.42
N ILE A 92 2.56 4.45 4.71
CA ILE A 92 2.56 5.84 5.18
C ILE A 92 3.90 6.16 5.82
N GLY A 93 4.49 7.31 5.46
CA GLY A 93 5.73 7.77 6.08
C GLY A 93 5.54 8.12 7.56
N LEU A 94 6.53 7.82 8.40
CA LEU A 94 6.49 8.11 9.83
C LEU A 94 6.47 9.63 10.14
N GLU A 95 6.90 10.47 9.19
CA GLU A 95 6.85 11.93 9.27
C GLU A 95 5.57 12.54 8.67
N ALA A 96 4.61 11.71 8.21
CA ALA A 96 3.36 12.21 7.63
C ALA A 96 2.51 12.91 8.70
N ALA A 97 2.06 14.14 8.43
CA ALA A 97 1.27 14.93 9.37
C ALA A 97 -0.04 14.24 9.82
N CYS A 98 -0.62 13.38 8.96
CA CYS A 98 -1.84 12.63 9.25
C CYS A 98 -1.57 11.20 9.76
N LEU A 99 -0.32 10.85 10.11
CA LEU A 99 0.03 9.50 10.56
C LEU A 99 -0.81 9.06 11.77
N ASN A 100 -0.97 9.93 12.77
CA ASN A 100 -1.70 9.59 13.99
C ASN A 100 -3.18 9.34 13.72
N ASP A 101 -3.80 10.09 12.80
CA ASP A 101 -5.19 9.89 12.40
C ASP A 101 -5.35 8.53 11.71
N PHE A 102 -4.45 8.19 10.78
CA PHE A 102 -4.44 6.87 10.14
C PHE A 102 -4.15 5.72 11.11
N ARG A 103 -3.34 5.94 12.15
CA ARG A 103 -3.08 4.92 13.18
C ARG A 103 -4.29 4.62 14.04
N GLN A 104 -5.12 5.62 14.31
CA GLN A 104 -6.34 5.49 15.11
C GLN A 104 -7.51 4.93 14.27
N ALA A 105 -7.47 5.06 12.96
CA ALA A 105 -8.53 4.60 12.09
C ALA A 105 -8.56 3.06 12.01
N GLU A 106 -9.75 2.47 12.16
CA GLU A 106 -10.01 1.04 11.99
C GLU A 106 -10.35 0.68 10.54
N ALA A 107 -10.70 1.69 9.74
CA ALA A 107 -11.05 1.55 8.33
C ALA A 107 -10.52 2.73 7.52
N PHE A 108 -10.30 2.52 6.24
CA PHE A 108 -9.86 3.53 5.28
C PHE A 108 -10.40 3.23 3.89
N ALA A 109 -10.42 4.24 3.02
CA ALA A 109 -10.68 4.01 1.60
C ALA A 109 -9.43 4.32 0.77
N ILE A 110 -9.29 3.60 -0.34
CA ILE A 110 -8.33 3.92 -1.41
C ILE A 110 -9.13 4.39 -2.62
N ASN A 111 -8.85 5.61 -3.07
CA ASN A 111 -9.41 6.19 -4.27
C ASN A 111 -8.33 6.15 -5.36
N ILE A 112 -8.43 5.23 -6.32
CA ILE A 112 -7.54 5.17 -7.48
C ILE A 112 -7.92 6.30 -8.42
N LEU A 113 -7.02 7.27 -8.60
CA LEU A 113 -7.32 8.47 -9.36
C LEU A 113 -7.42 8.19 -10.86
N ALA A 114 -8.36 8.87 -11.52
CA ALA A 114 -8.45 8.89 -12.96
C ALA A 114 -7.43 9.89 -13.56
N ALA A 115 -7.10 9.74 -14.84
CA ALA A 115 -6.11 10.55 -15.57
C ALA A 115 -6.40 12.06 -15.53
N ASP A 116 -7.68 12.45 -15.46
CA ASP A 116 -8.15 13.84 -15.36
C ASP A 116 -8.02 14.41 -13.94
N GLN A 117 -7.68 13.59 -12.94
CA GLN A 117 -7.59 13.94 -11.52
C GLN A 117 -6.15 14.29 -11.06
N LYS A 118 -5.24 14.63 -11.99
CA LYS A 118 -3.89 15.13 -11.65
C LYS A 118 -3.89 16.28 -10.63
N PRO A 119 -4.78 17.30 -10.70
CA PRO A 119 -4.85 18.35 -9.68
C PRO A 119 -5.18 17.82 -8.29
N ILE A 120 -6.05 16.81 -8.19
CA ILE A 120 -6.43 16.18 -6.92
C ILE A 120 -5.22 15.48 -6.28
N SER A 121 -4.43 14.73 -7.09
CA SER A 121 -3.21 14.10 -6.57
C SER A 121 -2.22 15.13 -6.01
N GLN A 122 -2.08 16.27 -6.64
CA GLN A 122 -1.21 17.36 -6.17
C GLN A 122 -1.74 18.01 -4.89
N GLN A 123 -3.06 18.17 -4.76
CA GLN A 123 -3.71 18.75 -3.58
C GLN A 123 -3.51 17.86 -2.34
N PHE A 124 -3.69 16.54 -2.46
CA PHE A 124 -3.50 15.60 -1.36
C PHE A 124 -2.02 15.32 -1.05
N ALA A 125 -1.10 15.65 -1.93
CA ALA A 125 0.34 15.56 -1.67
C ALA A 125 0.90 16.74 -0.85
N GLN A 126 0.12 17.85 -0.70
CA GLN A 126 0.56 19.04 0.04
C GLN A 126 0.29 18.89 1.54
N THR A 127 1.09 19.63 2.36
CA THR A 127 0.90 19.71 3.81
C THR A 127 -0.13 20.82 4.16
N LYS A 128 -1.33 20.79 3.58
CA LYS A 128 -2.41 21.75 3.85
C LYS A 128 -3.43 21.16 4.83
N GLN A 129 -4.05 22.01 5.66
CA GLN A 129 -5.05 21.58 6.65
C GLN A 129 -6.35 21.03 6.02
N ASN A 130 -6.86 21.66 4.97
CA ASN A 130 -8.10 21.21 4.33
C ASN A 130 -7.83 20.75 2.88
N ARG A 131 -7.48 19.48 2.73
CA ARG A 131 -7.20 18.87 1.43
C ARG A 131 -8.46 18.51 0.64
N PHE A 132 -9.65 18.52 1.26
CA PHE A 132 -10.94 18.27 0.61
C PHE A 132 -11.62 19.53 0.08
N ALA A 133 -11.09 20.73 0.41
CA ALA A 133 -11.68 22.00 -0.03
C ALA A 133 -11.81 22.09 -1.56
N GLY A 134 -13.02 22.41 -2.03
CA GLY A 134 -13.32 22.59 -3.45
C GLY A 134 -13.41 21.30 -4.27
N LEU A 135 -13.37 20.13 -3.63
CA LEU A 135 -13.52 18.85 -4.27
C LEU A 135 -14.94 18.29 -4.14
N HIS A 136 -15.35 17.52 -5.14
CA HIS A 136 -16.55 16.70 -5.06
C HIS A 136 -16.18 15.33 -4.46
N TRP A 137 -16.86 14.98 -3.38
CA TRP A 137 -16.67 13.73 -2.66
C TRP A 137 -17.94 13.42 -1.85
N HIS A 138 -18.10 12.18 -1.46
CA HIS A 138 -19.21 11.73 -0.63
C HIS A 138 -18.74 10.69 0.40
N LEU A 139 -19.55 10.40 1.39
CA LEU A 139 -19.30 9.29 2.30
C LEU A 139 -19.82 7.99 1.69
N SER A 140 -19.03 6.92 1.78
CA SER A 140 -19.51 5.58 1.51
C SER A 140 -20.63 5.18 2.47
N PRO A 141 -21.39 4.11 2.22
CA PRO A 141 -22.37 3.58 3.17
C PRO A 141 -21.79 3.29 4.56
N THR A 142 -20.48 3.06 4.65
CA THR A 142 -19.76 2.81 5.91
C THR A 142 -19.06 4.05 6.47
N GLY A 143 -19.29 5.22 5.88
CA GLY A 143 -18.81 6.51 6.39
C GLY A 143 -17.39 6.90 5.97
N LEU A 144 -16.80 6.23 4.97
CA LEU A 144 -15.47 6.59 4.46
C LEU A 144 -15.55 7.63 3.33
N PRO A 145 -14.65 8.64 3.28
CA PRO A 145 -14.65 9.64 2.23
C PRO A 145 -14.21 9.03 0.89
N LEU A 146 -15.07 9.12 -0.12
CA LEU A 146 -14.82 8.69 -1.49
C LEU A 146 -14.79 9.90 -2.42
N LEU A 147 -13.74 9.98 -3.26
CA LEU A 147 -13.58 11.06 -4.24
C LEU A 147 -14.41 10.77 -5.49
N ASP A 148 -15.24 11.73 -5.90
CA ASP A 148 -16.05 11.58 -7.10
C ASP A 148 -15.17 11.51 -8.34
N GLY A 149 -15.56 10.65 -9.25
CA GLY A 149 -14.87 10.50 -10.53
C GLY A 149 -13.57 9.72 -10.49
N ALA A 150 -13.23 9.05 -9.39
CA ALA A 150 -12.13 8.10 -9.32
C ALA A 150 -12.28 6.96 -10.32
N ALA A 151 -11.17 6.39 -10.79
CA ALA A 151 -11.19 5.21 -11.67
C ALA A 151 -11.68 3.97 -10.91
N ALA A 152 -11.32 3.85 -9.62
CA ALA A 152 -11.87 2.85 -8.72
C ALA A 152 -11.81 3.36 -7.27
N THR A 153 -12.69 2.84 -6.41
CA THR A 153 -12.62 3.04 -4.96
C THR A 153 -12.67 1.69 -4.25
N LEU A 154 -11.93 1.58 -3.14
CA LEU A 154 -11.91 0.39 -2.29
C LEU A 154 -12.08 0.83 -0.84
N SER A 155 -13.15 0.37 -0.19
CA SER A 155 -13.35 0.55 1.25
C SER A 155 -12.77 -0.66 1.98
N CYS A 156 -11.90 -0.41 2.96
CA CYS A 156 -11.11 -1.43 3.63
C CYS A 156 -11.22 -1.30 5.15
N ARG A 157 -11.30 -2.43 5.85
CA ARG A 157 -10.94 -2.47 7.28
C ARG A 157 -9.45 -2.74 7.43
N VAL A 158 -8.83 -2.19 8.44
CA VAL A 158 -7.43 -2.46 8.73
C VAL A 158 -7.28 -3.93 9.15
N TRP A 159 -6.50 -4.68 8.37
CA TRP A 159 -6.18 -6.07 8.65
C TRP A 159 -4.97 -6.19 9.57
N SER A 160 -3.90 -5.45 9.26
CA SER A 160 -2.66 -5.47 10.04
C SER A 160 -1.77 -4.27 9.68
N ARG A 161 -0.79 -3.98 10.55
CA ARG A 161 0.21 -2.93 10.38
C ARG A 161 1.59 -3.51 10.65
N TYR A 162 2.57 -3.10 9.86
CA TYR A 162 3.95 -3.60 9.99
C TYR A 162 4.95 -2.45 9.86
N PRO A 163 6.04 -2.46 10.65
CA PRO A 163 7.12 -1.49 10.45
C PRO A 163 7.80 -1.74 9.10
N GLY A 164 8.07 -0.67 8.35
CA GLY A 164 8.70 -0.68 7.04
C GLY A 164 9.83 0.36 6.94
N GLY A 165 10.76 0.39 7.91
CA GLY A 165 11.84 1.37 7.93
C GLY A 165 11.33 2.75 8.38
N ASP A 166 11.40 3.75 7.50
CA ASP A 166 10.85 5.11 7.70
C ASP A 166 9.36 5.21 7.34
N HIS A 167 8.71 4.08 7.08
CA HIS A 167 7.28 3.95 6.80
C HIS A 167 6.61 2.92 7.70
N GLU A 168 5.29 2.98 7.77
CA GLU A 168 4.41 1.94 8.29
C GLU A 168 3.63 1.34 7.11
N ILE A 169 3.68 0.01 6.97
CA ILE A 169 2.92 -0.74 5.96
C ILE A 169 1.55 -1.06 6.56
N ILE A 170 0.50 -0.65 5.87
CA ILE A 170 -0.88 -0.91 6.27
C ILE A 170 -1.47 -1.92 5.31
N VAL A 171 -1.93 -3.06 5.86
CA VAL A 171 -2.70 -4.05 5.11
C VAL A 171 -4.17 -3.85 5.41
N GLY A 172 -4.98 -3.81 4.36
CA GLY A 172 -6.43 -3.67 4.46
C GLY A 172 -7.17 -4.81 3.80
N GLU A 173 -8.25 -5.27 4.43
CA GLU A 173 -9.20 -6.19 3.82
C GLU A 173 -10.30 -5.40 3.14
N VAL A 174 -10.45 -5.60 1.85
CA VAL A 174 -11.46 -4.93 1.02
C VAL A 174 -12.82 -5.56 1.28
N TYR A 175 -13.83 -4.76 1.62
CA TYR A 175 -15.21 -5.23 1.81
C TYR A 175 -16.22 -4.54 0.88
N GLU A 176 -15.82 -3.44 0.22
CA GLU A 176 -16.63 -2.73 -0.74
C GLU A 176 -15.72 -2.12 -1.82
N LEU A 177 -16.16 -2.12 -3.06
CA LEU A 177 -15.41 -1.52 -4.16
C LEU A 177 -16.34 -1.00 -5.25
N THR A 178 -15.85 0.01 -5.99
CA THR A 178 -16.40 0.44 -7.27
C THR A 178 -15.30 0.48 -8.30
N CYS A 179 -15.65 0.30 -9.56
CA CYS A 179 -14.75 0.46 -10.69
C CYS A 179 -15.49 1.16 -11.82
N THR A 180 -14.82 2.04 -12.53
CA THR A 180 -15.34 2.77 -13.70
C THR A 180 -14.48 2.46 -14.93
N ASP A 181 -14.93 2.88 -16.12
CA ASP A 181 -14.14 2.74 -17.36
C ASP A 181 -13.12 3.88 -17.56
N LYS A 182 -12.87 4.70 -16.51
CA LYS A 182 -11.91 5.79 -16.61
C LYS A 182 -10.48 5.28 -16.63
N THR A 183 -9.67 5.85 -17.53
CA THR A 183 -8.23 5.61 -17.57
C THR A 183 -7.57 6.05 -16.26
N PRO A 184 -6.79 5.20 -15.58
CA PRO A 184 -6.14 5.57 -14.31
C PRO A 184 -4.98 6.55 -14.52
N LEU A 185 -4.74 7.37 -13.50
CA LEU A 185 -3.56 8.24 -13.39
C LEU A 185 -2.34 7.40 -13.00
N LEU A 186 -1.23 7.60 -13.69
CA LEU A 186 0.03 6.91 -13.48
C LEU A 186 1.11 7.88 -12.98
N TYR A 187 2.07 7.33 -12.22
CA TYR A 187 3.29 8.02 -11.83
C TYR A 187 4.50 7.15 -12.18
N GLY A 188 5.46 7.72 -12.90
CA GLY A 188 6.70 7.05 -13.26
C GLY A 188 7.72 8.06 -13.79
N LEU A 189 9.02 7.76 -13.64
CA LEU A 189 10.12 8.64 -14.05
C LEU A 189 10.00 10.08 -13.51
N GLY A 190 9.39 10.25 -12.32
CA GLY A 190 9.17 11.56 -11.71
C GLY A 190 8.00 12.36 -12.30
N GLN A 191 7.16 11.76 -13.13
CA GLN A 191 6.09 12.43 -13.84
C GLN A 191 4.73 11.76 -13.65
N LEU A 192 3.66 12.56 -13.63
CA LEU A 192 2.28 12.10 -13.72
C LEU A 192 1.89 11.97 -15.20
N THR A 193 1.38 10.80 -15.56
CA THR A 193 0.99 10.43 -16.94
C THR A 193 -0.27 9.56 -16.92
N SER A 194 -0.70 9.09 -18.08
CA SER A 194 -1.77 8.11 -18.24
C SER A 194 -1.44 7.15 -19.38
N PHE A 195 -2.20 6.08 -19.51
CA PHE A 195 -2.12 5.27 -20.71
C PHE A 195 -2.41 6.13 -21.97
N PRO A 196 -1.71 5.90 -23.09
CA PRO A 196 -2.05 6.53 -24.34
C PRO A 196 -3.52 6.20 -24.69
N LYS A 197 -4.26 7.18 -25.21
CA LYS A 197 -5.55 6.88 -25.81
C LYS A 197 -5.26 6.01 -27.02
N GLU A 198 -5.95 4.88 -27.13
CA GLU A 198 -5.94 4.09 -28.37
C GLU A 198 -6.41 5.00 -29.49
N ILE A 199 -5.64 5.03 -30.56
CA ILE A 199 -5.92 5.81 -31.77
C ILE A 199 -6.96 5.03 -32.61
#